data_5896ef6d31240f9ae938c6d15b32d2f6
#
_entry.id   5896ef6d31240f9ae938c6d15b32d2f6
#
_cell.length_a   1.000
_cell.length_b   1.000
_cell.length_c   1.000
_cell.angle_alpha   90.00
_cell.angle_beta   90.00
_cell.angle_gamma   90.00
#
_symmetry.space_group_name_H-M   'P 1'
#
loop_
_entity.id
_entity.type
_entity.pdbx_description
1 polymer ?
#
loop_
_entity_poly.entity_id
_entity_poly.type
_entity_poly.pdbx_seq_one_letter_code
_entity_poly.pdbx_strand_id
1 'polypeptide(L)'
;SFNQKTLDKIGRTHKVEDVINAYGLVRKKFDVNMDLIAMLPGETFDDFKYSVDKAIELSPENITVHTLCLKNGSKLKEEGFFNQNFEEAKKMVDYAYYTLTAKGYQPYYMYRQKYMAGNLENVGYSKPKKYCLYNIDVMEEDTSVLACGAGAISKKFSPRINLIERQANCKEPADYVKRFDEMLLKQKEFWEKDSENKSD
;
A
#
# COMPACT_ATOMS: atom_id res chain seq x y z
N SER A 1 -9.83 -1.07 8.13
CA SER A 1 -11.22 -1.18 8.56
C SER A 1 -11.53 -0.21 9.71
N PHE A 2 -12.74 0.32 9.75
CA PHE A 2 -13.29 1.07 10.89
C PHE A 2 -14.24 0.19 11.76
N ASN A 3 -14.17 -1.12 11.60
CA ASN A 3 -14.92 -2.07 12.43
C ASN A 3 -13.98 -2.70 13.47
N GLN A 4 -14.20 -2.43 14.76
CA GLN A 4 -13.34 -2.95 15.83
C GLN A 4 -13.28 -4.47 15.86
N LYS A 5 -14.41 -5.15 15.63
CA LYS A 5 -14.45 -6.63 15.58
C LYS A 5 -13.53 -7.20 14.48
N THR A 6 -13.46 -6.52 13.33
CA THR A 6 -12.55 -6.89 12.25
C THR A 6 -11.09 -6.69 12.66
N LEU A 7 -10.76 -5.52 13.26
CA LEU A 7 -9.41 -5.24 13.74
C LEU A 7 -8.94 -6.31 14.74
N ASP A 8 -9.77 -6.65 15.69
CA ASP A 8 -9.48 -7.69 16.69
C ASP A 8 -9.26 -9.05 16.02
N LYS A 9 -10.12 -9.42 15.06
CA LYS A 9 -10.05 -10.69 14.32
C LYS A 9 -8.78 -10.85 13.49
N ILE A 10 -8.29 -9.76 12.89
CA ILE A 10 -7.05 -9.78 12.10
C ILE A 10 -5.80 -9.49 12.95
N GLY A 11 -5.93 -9.46 14.27
CA GLY A 11 -4.82 -9.30 15.22
C GLY A 11 -4.23 -7.89 15.26
N ARG A 12 -5.01 -6.85 14.94
CA ARG A 12 -4.58 -5.46 15.10
C ARG A 12 -4.75 -5.03 16.55
N THR A 13 -3.69 -4.48 17.13
CA THR A 13 -3.67 -4.08 18.55
C THR A 13 -4.25 -2.69 18.81
N HIS A 14 -4.35 -1.85 17.76
CA HIS A 14 -4.92 -0.51 17.86
C HIS A 14 -6.45 -0.54 17.78
N LYS A 15 -7.08 0.48 18.33
CA LYS A 15 -8.51 0.70 18.25
C LYS A 15 -8.88 1.67 17.13
N VAL A 16 -10.16 1.67 16.75
CA VAL A 16 -10.69 2.62 15.75
C VAL A 16 -10.47 4.07 16.21
N GLU A 17 -10.62 4.35 17.51
CA GLU A 17 -10.37 5.66 18.09
C GLU A 17 -8.92 6.13 17.90
N ASP A 18 -7.95 5.21 17.95
CA ASP A 18 -6.53 5.53 17.75
C ASP A 18 -6.28 6.03 16.31
N VAL A 19 -6.96 5.44 15.33
CA VAL A 19 -6.90 5.88 13.92
C VAL A 19 -7.47 7.30 13.78
N ILE A 20 -8.63 7.56 14.39
CA ILE A 20 -9.28 8.88 14.35
C ILE A 20 -8.41 9.94 15.05
N ASN A 21 -7.85 9.61 16.20
CA ASN A 21 -6.96 10.50 16.96
C ASN A 21 -5.68 10.80 16.18
N ALA A 22 -5.02 9.76 15.62
CA ALA A 22 -3.82 9.92 14.80
C ALA A 22 -4.09 10.82 13.59
N TYR A 23 -5.21 10.59 12.89
CA TYR A 23 -5.62 11.45 11.78
C TYR A 23 -5.82 12.90 12.25
N GLY A 24 -6.51 13.11 13.38
CA GLY A 24 -6.73 14.43 13.97
C GLY A 24 -5.44 15.21 14.25
N LEU A 25 -4.37 14.51 14.65
CA LEU A 25 -3.05 15.11 14.93
C LEU A 25 -2.31 15.56 13.65
N VAL A 26 -2.43 14.80 12.56
CA VAL A 26 -1.60 15.02 11.36
C VAL A 26 -2.29 15.81 10.26
N ARG A 27 -3.64 15.75 10.14
CA ARG A 27 -4.42 16.33 9.04
C ARG A 27 -4.21 17.82 8.78
N LYS A 28 -3.76 18.57 9.79
CA LYS A 28 -3.49 20.02 9.65
C LYS A 28 -2.11 20.34 9.06
N LYS A 29 -1.22 19.35 9.04
CA LYS A 29 0.18 19.52 8.64
C LYS A 29 0.57 18.74 7.40
N PHE A 30 -0.16 17.65 7.11
CA PHE A 30 0.16 16.71 6.05
C PHE A 30 -1.07 16.37 5.22
N ASP A 31 -0.87 16.12 3.93
CA ASP A 31 -1.82 15.40 3.12
C ASP A 31 -1.79 13.93 3.55
N VAL A 32 -2.93 13.35 3.84
CA VAL A 32 -3.05 12.01 4.42
C VAL A 32 -3.65 11.04 3.42
N ASN A 33 -3.04 9.86 3.28
CA ASN A 33 -3.64 8.72 2.60
C ASN A 33 -4.17 7.71 3.62
N MET A 34 -5.40 7.25 3.46
CA MET A 34 -6.01 6.18 4.24
C MET A 34 -6.16 4.92 3.39
N ASP A 35 -5.60 3.81 3.85
CA ASP A 35 -5.74 2.52 3.18
C ASP A 35 -6.90 1.73 3.78
N LEU A 36 -7.82 1.28 2.92
CA LEU A 36 -8.89 0.36 3.24
C LEU A 36 -8.66 -0.97 2.51
N ILE A 37 -9.06 -2.07 3.14
CA ILE A 37 -8.94 -3.40 2.53
C ILE A 37 -10.32 -4.04 2.45
N ALA A 38 -10.78 -4.33 1.23
CA ALA A 38 -11.99 -5.12 0.98
C ALA A 38 -11.71 -6.60 1.21
N MET A 39 -12.72 -7.35 1.62
CA MET A 39 -12.68 -8.81 1.84
C MET A 39 -11.84 -9.24 3.04
N LEU A 40 -11.71 -8.41 4.07
CA LEU A 40 -11.09 -8.84 5.33
C LEU A 40 -11.86 -10.01 5.96
N PRO A 41 -11.19 -10.92 6.70
CA PRO A 41 -11.82 -12.10 7.29
C PRO A 41 -13.02 -11.76 8.17
N GLY A 42 -14.20 -12.25 7.76
CA GLY A 42 -15.45 -12.07 8.48
C GLY A 42 -16.13 -10.72 8.30
N GLU A 43 -15.59 -9.83 7.47
CA GLU A 43 -16.33 -8.62 7.06
C GLU A 43 -17.38 -8.96 6.01
N THR A 44 -18.56 -8.38 6.23
CA THR A 44 -19.65 -8.33 5.26
C THR A 44 -19.51 -7.09 4.37
N PHE A 45 -20.31 -7.03 3.31
CA PHE A 45 -20.43 -5.80 2.52
C PHE A 45 -20.77 -4.57 3.37
N ASP A 46 -21.68 -4.71 4.34
CA ASP A 46 -22.11 -3.60 5.18
C ASP A 46 -20.98 -3.12 6.13
N ASP A 47 -20.13 -4.01 6.60
CA ASP A 47 -18.94 -3.66 7.40
C ASP A 47 -17.93 -2.87 6.58
N PHE A 48 -17.68 -3.30 5.34
CA PHE A 48 -16.80 -2.58 4.42
C PHE A 48 -17.39 -1.22 4.01
N LYS A 49 -18.69 -1.21 3.68
CA LYS A 49 -19.44 0.02 3.39
C LYS A 49 -19.28 1.03 4.53
N TYR A 50 -19.50 0.61 5.77
CA TYR A 50 -19.32 1.44 6.95
C TYR A 50 -17.90 2.02 7.02
N SER A 51 -16.88 1.22 6.71
CA SER A 51 -15.49 1.67 6.72
C SER A 51 -15.19 2.71 5.64
N VAL A 52 -15.76 2.56 4.44
CA VAL A 52 -15.66 3.56 3.36
C VAL A 52 -16.34 4.87 3.76
N ASP A 53 -17.56 4.79 4.30
CA ASP A 53 -18.34 5.96 4.71
C ASP A 53 -17.60 6.73 5.82
N LYS A 54 -17.01 6.03 6.79
CA LYS A 54 -16.20 6.64 7.85
C LYS A 54 -14.92 7.30 7.33
N ALA A 55 -14.22 6.70 6.39
CA ALA A 55 -13.08 7.34 5.75
C ALA A 55 -13.48 8.62 5.01
N ILE A 56 -14.63 8.62 4.33
CA ILE A 56 -15.18 9.80 3.66
C ILE A 56 -15.56 10.90 4.66
N GLU A 57 -16.18 10.56 5.81
CA GLU A 57 -16.50 11.52 6.88
C GLU A 57 -15.23 12.21 7.41
N LEU A 58 -14.14 11.49 7.59
CA LEU A 58 -12.84 12.04 7.98
C LEU A 58 -12.25 12.93 6.90
N SER A 59 -12.57 12.66 5.64
CA SER A 59 -12.19 13.47 4.48
C SER A 59 -10.69 13.66 4.29
N PRO A 60 -9.87 12.59 4.26
CA PRO A 60 -8.45 12.69 3.94
C PRO A 60 -8.24 13.15 2.50
N GLU A 61 -7.00 13.48 2.14
CA GLU A 61 -6.66 13.88 0.77
C GLU A 61 -6.66 12.70 -0.18
N ASN A 62 -6.28 11.52 0.33
CA ASN A 62 -6.23 10.28 -0.45
C ASN A 62 -6.90 9.13 0.30
N ILE A 63 -7.54 8.23 -0.43
CA ILE A 63 -8.06 6.95 0.06
C ILE A 63 -7.63 5.88 -0.94
N THR A 64 -6.92 4.86 -0.47
CA THR A 64 -6.58 3.69 -1.29
C THR A 64 -7.45 2.51 -0.88
N VAL A 65 -8.12 1.91 -1.86
CA VAL A 65 -8.92 0.70 -1.67
C VAL A 65 -8.16 -0.49 -2.21
N HIS A 66 -7.76 -1.37 -1.30
CA HIS A 66 -7.11 -2.63 -1.61
C HIS A 66 -8.12 -3.76 -1.58
N THR A 67 -7.89 -4.80 -2.38
CA THR A 67 -8.56 -6.10 -2.23
C THR A 67 -7.61 -7.05 -1.52
N LEU A 68 -8.09 -7.80 -0.54
CA LEU A 68 -7.27 -8.72 0.24
C LEU A 68 -6.49 -9.67 -0.67
N CYS A 69 -5.18 -9.67 -0.51
CA CYS A 69 -4.26 -10.58 -1.19
C CYS A 69 -3.61 -11.53 -0.17
N LEU A 70 -3.82 -12.83 -0.34
CA LEU A 70 -3.24 -13.85 0.53
C LEU A 70 -1.85 -14.24 0.04
N LYS A 71 -0.82 -13.67 0.64
CA LYS A 71 0.57 -13.99 0.32
C LYS A 71 0.96 -15.35 0.90
N ASN A 72 1.87 -16.05 0.21
CA ASN A 72 2.48 -17.27 0.73
C ASN A 72 3.21 -16.97 2.05
N GLY A 73 3.03 -17.83 3.07
CA GLY A 73 3.58 -17.62 4.42
C GLY A 73 2.83 -16.57 5.25
N SER A 74 1.67 -16.09 4.80
CA SER A 74 0.83 -15.28 5.68
C SER A 74 0.03 -16.16 6.62
N LYS A 75 -0.10 -15.74 7.89
CA LYS A 75 -0.86 -16.46 8.92
C LYS A 75 -2.28 -16.80 8.47
N LEU A 76 -2.97 -15.88 7.82
CA LEU A 76 -4.31 -16.11 7.27
C LEU A 76 -4.35 -17.26 6.26
N LYS A 77 -3.31 -17.41 5.42
CA LYS A 77 -3.23 -18.51 4.46
C LYS A 77 -2.92 -19.84 5.15
N GLU A 78 -2.07 -19.84 6.16
CA GLU A 78 -1.74 -21.02 6.98
C GLU A 78 -2.94 -21.51 7.79
N GLU A 79 -3.78 -20.59 8.26
CA GLU A 79 -5.05 -20.88 8.94
C GLU A 79 -6.17 -21.35 7.98
N GLY A 80 -5.85 -21.50 6.68
CA GLY A 80 -6.79 -21.98 5.67
C GLY A 80 -7.86 -20.97 5.25
N PHE A 81 -7.63 -19.68 5.54
CA PHE A 81 -8.54 -18.64 5.05
C PHE A 81 -8.46 -18.58 3.52
N PHE A 82 -9.62 -18.78 2.91
CA PHE A 82 -9.77 -18.76 1.46
C PHE A 82 -11.04 -18.01 1.10
N ASN A 83 -10.90 -16.85 0.50
CA ASN A 83 -12.04 -16.07 0.08
C ASN A 83 -12.08 -15.99 -1.44
N GLN A 84 -13.07 -16.65 -2.04
CA GLN A 84 -13.30 -16.67 -3.49
C GLN A 84 -14.63 -16.02 -3.88
N ASN A 85 -15.28 -15.29 -2.97
CA ASN A 85 -16.53 -14.64 -3.34
C ASN A 85 -16.24 -13.39 -4.20
N PHE A 86 -16.09 -13.65 -5.50
CA PHE A 86 -15.84 -12.61 -6.51
C PHE A 86 -16.95 -11.56 -6.54
N GLU A 87 -18.20 -11.99 -6.47
CA GLU A 87 -19.36 -11.09 -6.54
C GLU A 87 -19.38 -10.12 -5.35
N GLU A 88 -19.07 -10.61 -4.16
CA GLU A 88 -19.00 -9.76 -2.98
C GLU A 88 -17.80 -8.81 -3.02
N ALA A 89 -16.64 -9.29 -3.44
CA ALA A 89 -15.46 -8.46 -3.65
C ALA A 89 -15.74 -7.34 -4.66
N LYS A 90 -16.35 -7.68 -5.80
CA LYS A 90 -16.75 -6.72 -6.82
C LYS A 90 -17.73 -5.69 -6.26
N LYS A 91 -18.75 -6.13 -5.52
CA LYS A 91 -19.75 -5.25 -4.89
C LYS A 91 -19.09 -4.25 -3.94
N MET A 92 -18.11 -4.68 -3.13
CA MET A 92 -17.36 -3.81 -2.23
C MET A 92 -16.54 -2.76 -3.01
N VAL A 93 -15.79 -3.18 -4.02
CA VAL A 93 -14.95 -2.29 -4.82
C VAL A 93 -15.80 -1.31 -5.63
N ASP A 94 -16.88 -1.78 -6.25
CA ASP A 94 -17.83 -0.94 -6.97
C ASP A 94 -18.46 0.12 -6.05
N TYR A 95 -18.86 -0.27 -4.83
CA TYR A 95 -19.38 0.67 -3.85
C TYR A 95 -18.38 1.77 -3.52
N ALA A 96 -17.13 1.41 -3.25
CA ALA A 96 -16.08 2.38 -2.99
C ALA A 96 -15.86 3.32 -4.18
N TYR A 97 -15.80 2.79 -5.40
CA TYR A 97 -15.65 3.59 -6.61
C TYR A 97 -16.77 4.63 -6.77
N TYR A 98 -18.02 4.18 -6.77
CA TYR A 98 -19.14 5.09 -6.97
C TYR A 98 -19.30 6.11 -5.85
N THR A 99 -19.08 5.69 -4.60
CA THR A 99 -19.24 6.59 -3.45
C THR A 99 -18.13 7.63 -3.38
N LEU A 100 -16.88 7.21 -3.58
CA LEU A 100 -15.73 8.13 -3.55
C LEU A 100 -15.78 9.12 -4.71
N THR A 101 -16.12 8.66 -5.92
CA THR A 101 -16.25 9.56 -7.08
C THR A 101 -17.40 10.56 -6.91
N ALA A 102 -18.54 10.15 -6.36
CA ALA A 102 -19.65 11.04 -6.03
C ALA A 102 -19.27 12.10 -4.96
N LYS A 103 -18.23 11.84 -4.14
CA LYS A 103 -17.68 12.77 -3.13
C LYS A 103 -16.51 13.62 -3.65
N GLY A 104 -16.22 13.55 -4.96
CA GLY A 104 -15.21 14.37 -5.62
C GLY A 104 -13.79 13.80 -5.59
N TYR A 105 -13.60 12.57 -5.10
CA TYR A 105 -12.34 11.87 -5.26
C TYR A 105 -12.22 11.35 -6.69
N GLN A 106 -11.01 11.36 -7.23
CA GLN A 106 -10.70 10.85 -8.55
C GLN A 106 -9.71 9.67 -8.45
N PRO A 107 -9.95 8.53 -9.15
CA PRO A 107 -8.94 7.50 -9.26
C PRO A 107 -7.71 8.08 -9.97
N TYR A 108 -6.50 7.84 -9.43
CA TYR A 108 -5.28 8.40 -9.98
C TYR A 108 -4.17 7.37 -10.20
N TYR A 109 -4.23 6.23 -9.53
CA TYR A 109 -3.38 5.09 -9.81
C TYR A 109 -4.09 3.78 -9.52
N MET A 110 -3.68 2.72 -10.18
CA MET A 110 -4.16 1.37 -9.93
C MET A 110 -3.05 0.35 -10.14
N TYR A 111 -3.13 -0.75 -9.40
CA TYR A 111 -2.24 -1.88 -9.60
C TYR A 111 -2.90 -3.19 -9.20
N ARG A 112 -2.43 -4.28 -9.83
CA ARG A 112 -2.92 -5.63 -9.55
C ARG A 112 -1.80 -6.47 -8.94
N GLN A 113 -2.11 -7.23 -7.90
CA GLN A 113 -1.22 -8.23 -7.32
C GLN A 113 -1.69 -9.64 -7.70
N LYS A 114 -0.75 -10.58 -7.74
CA LYS A 114 -1.10 -12.00 -7.88
C LYS A 114 -1.87 -12.46 -6.63
N TYR A 115 -2.82 -13.39 -6.83
CA TYR A 115 -3.62 -13.99 -5.74
C TYR A 115 -4.57 -13.03 -5.01
N MET A 116 -5.00 -11.98 -5.65
CA MET A 116 -6.08 -11.14 -5.12
C MET A 116 -7.43 -11.82 -5.31
N ALA A 117 -8.34 -11.60 -4.36
CA ALA A 117 -9.71 -12.05 -4.49
C ALA A 117 -10.33 -11.46 -5.78
N GLY A 118 -10.83 -12.33 -6.65
CA GLY A 118 -11.48 -11.95 -7.90
C GLY A 118 -10.60 -11.28 -8.95
N ASN A 119 -9.27 -11.32 -8.84
CA ASN A 119 -8.34 -10.59 -9.73
C ASN A 119 -8.65 -9.09 -9.86
N LEU A 120 -9.27 -8.51 -8.84
CA LEU A 120 -9.59 -7.09 -8.81
C LEU A 120 -8.34 -6.24 -8.60
N GLU A 121 -8.45 -4.95 -8.90
CA GLU A 121 -7.36 -3.99 -8.79
C GLU A 121 -7.40 -3.26 -7.45
N ASN A 122 -6.23 -2.87 -6.96
CA ASN A 122 -6.10 -1.87 -5.93
C ASN A 122 -6.15 -0.50 -6.58
N VAL A 123 -6.98 0.39 -6.06
CA VAL A 123 -7.18 1.72 -6.66
C VAL A 123 -6.95 2.80 -5.61
N GLY A 124 -6.10 3.76 -5.94
CA GLY A 124 -5.92 4.98 -5.16
C GLY A 124 -6.83 6.09 -5.69
N TYR A 125 -7.54 6.71 -4.77
CA TYR A 125 -8.44 7.84 -5.03
C TYR A 125 -7.89 9.09 -4.34
N SER A 126 -7.96 10.23 -5.01
CA SER A 126 -7.44 11.50 -4.49
C SER A 126 -8.42 12.64 -4.70
N LYS A 127 -8.44 13.60 -3.79
CA LYS A 127 -9.00 14.91 -4.08
C LYS A 127 -8.21 15.60 -5.21
N PRO A 128 -8.83 16.48 -6.01
CA PRO A 128 -8.14 17.15 -7.10
C PRO A 128 -6.83 17.82 -6.64
N LYS A 129 -5.74 17.57 -7.37
CA LYS A 129 -4.39 18.12 -7.10
C LYS A 129 -3.75 17.69 -5.76
N LYS A 130 -4.24 16.60 -5.16
CA LYS A 130 -3.71 16.04 -3.91
C LYS A 130 -3.16 14.62 -4.11
N TYR A 131 -2.66 14.33 -5.31
CA TYR A 131 -2.06 13.03 -5.63
C TYR A 131 -0.86 12.72 -4.74
N CYS A 132 -0.79 11.49 -4.23
CA CYS A 132 0.41 11.01 -3.56
C CYS A 132 1.48 10.68 -4.61
N LEU A 133 2.47 11.54 -4.77
CA LEU A 133 3.53 11.39 -5.77
C LEU A 133 4.29 10.07 -5.58
N TYR A 134 4.55 9.66 -4.34
CA TYR A 134 5.19 8.38 -4.06
C TYR A 134 4.46 7.19 -4.70
N ASN A 135 3.12 7.18 -4.66
CA ASN A 135 2.34 6.11 -5.28
C ASN A 135 2.49 6.11 -6.81
N ILE A 136 2.51 7.29 -7.42
CA ILE A 136 2.73 7.45 -8.86
C ILE A 136 4.13 6.98 -9.22
N ASP A 137 5.17 7.51 -8.58
CA ASP A 137 6.57 7.19 -8.86
C ASP A 137 6.90 5.69 -8.71
N VAL A 138 6.25 5.03 -7.73
CA VAL A 138 6.41 3.58 -7.54
C VAL A 138 5.77 2.78 -8.67
N MET A 139 4.64 3.25 -9.22
CA MET A 139 3.93 2.56 -10.31
C MET A 139 4.57 2.81 -11.68
N GLU A 140 4.94 4.06 -11.96
CA GLU A 140 5.58 4.43 -13.24
C GLU A 140 7.02 3.92 -13.35
N GLU A 141 7.68 3.65 -12.22
CA GLU A 141 9.08 3.22 -12.13
C GLU A 141 10.08 4.16 -12.84
N ASP A 142 9.76 5.44 -12.97
CA ASP A 142 10.55 6.47 -13.63
C ASP A 142 11.41 7.31 -12.68
N THR A 143 11.37 6.98 -11.39
CA THR A 143 12.05 7.69 -10.31
C THR A 143 12.96 6.76 -9.50
N SER A 144 14.13 7.26 -9.14
CA SER A 144 15.05 6.55 -8.23
C SER A 144 14.52 6.60 -6.79
N VAL A 145 14.59 5.47 -6.09
CA VAL A 145 14.11 5.33 -4.70
C VAL A 145 15.22 4.78 -3.82
N LEU A 146 15.68 5.58 -2.86
CA LEU A 146 16.55 5.12 -1.78
C LEU A 146 15.68 4.52 -0.66
N ALA A 147 15.85 3.23 -0.41
CA ALA A 147 15.05 2.50 0.56
C ALA A 147 15.89 2.09 1.78
N CYS A 148 15.39 2.37 2.99
CA CYS A 148 16.05 2.06 4.26
C CYS A 148 15.28 0.96 5.01
N GLY A 149 16.00 0.17 5.79
CA GLY A 149 15.44 -0.87 6.66
C GLY A 149 15.61 -2.30 6.14
N ALA A 150 15.26 -3.26 7.00
CA ALA A 150 15.30 -4.68 6.65
C ALA A 150 14.27 -4.99 5.55
N GLY A 151 14.68 -5.80 4.57
CA GLY A 151 13.84 -6.18 3.45
C GLY A 151 13.57 -5.08 2.43
N ALA A 152 14.08 -3.87 2.63
CA ALA A 152 13.91 -2.77 1.70
C ALA A 152 14.75 -2.97 0.42
N ILE A 153 14.25 -2.44 -0.71
CA ILE A 153 14.92 -2.51 -2.01
C ILE A 153 15.04 -1.10 -2.58
N SER A 154 16.28 -0.61 -2.70
CA SER A 154 16.57 0.61 -3.43
C SER A 154 16.49 0.37 -4.93
N LYS A 155 15.96 1.36 -5.66
CA LYS A 155 15.89 1.38 -7.13
C LYS A 155 16.65 2.57 -7.66
N LYS A 156 17.50 2.38 -8.64
CA LYS A 156 18.19 3.45 -9.38
C LYS A 156 17.68 3.43 -10.81
N PHE A 157 17.07 4.53 -11.23
CA PHE A 157 16.58 4.71 -12.59
C PHE A 157 17.57 5.52 -13.40
N SER A 158 17.93 5.03 -14.59
CA SER A 158 18.80 5.69 -15.55
C SER A 158 17.99 6.08 -16.79
N PRO A 159 17.53 7.33 -16.93
CA PRO A 159 16.57 7.74 -17.96
C PRO A 159 17.12 7.55 -19.39
N ARG A 160 18.43 7.80 -19.61
CA ARG A 160 19.05 7.72 -20.94
C ARG A 160 18.97 6.35 -21.58
N ILE A 161 19.06 5.29 -20.79
CA ILE A 161 19.06 3.90 -21.24
C ILE A 161 17.81 3.13 -20.80
N ASN A 162 16.88 3.83 -20.14
CA ASN A 162 15.65 3.27 -19.57
C ASN A 162 15.90 2.00 -18.73
N LEU A 163 16.92 2.05 -17.87
CA LEU A 163 17.34 0.92 -17.03
C LEU A 163 17.00 1.18 -15.56
N ILE A 164 16.46 0.14 -14.90
CA ILE A 164 16.25 0.12 -13.46
C ILE A 164 17.17 -0.93 -12.84
N GLU A 165 18.10 -0.48 -12.04
CA GLU A 165 18.91 -1.34 -11.16
C GLU A 165 18.30 -1.41 -9.76
N ARG A 166 18.49 -2.54 -9.07
CA ARG A 166 17.92 -2.76 -7.74
C ARG A 166 18.97 -3.28 -6.78
N GLN A 167 19.00 -2.71 -5.57
CA GLN A 167 19.86 -3.14 -4.46
C GLN A 167 18.99 -3.48 -3.26
N ALA A 168 19.00 -4.75 -2.84
CA ALA A 168 18.24 -5.21 -1.70
C ALA A 168 19.07 -5.20 -0.40
N ASN A 169 18.43 -4.87 0.70
CA ASN A 169 18.94 -5.07 2.06
C ASN A 169 18.66 -6.49 2.57
N CYS A 170 19.29 -6.90 3.68
CA CYS A 170 18.96 -8.14 4.36
C CYS A 170 17.47 -8.16 4.74
N LYS A 171 16.82 -9.32 4.57
CA LYS A 171 15.38 -9.46 4.86
C LYS A 171 15.08 -9.47 6.36
N GLU A 172 15.91 -10.21 7.11
CA GLU A 172 15.71 -10.38 8.55
C GLU A 172 16.19 -9.14 9.32
N PRO A 173 15.35 -8.56 10.22
CA PRO A 173 15.72 -7.38 10.99
C PRO A 173 16.99 -7.56 11.83
N ALA A 174 17.18 -8.72 12.45
CA ALA A 174 18.38 -9.01 13.24
C ALA A 174 19.66 -9.01 12.39
N ASP A 175 19.62 -9.61 11.20
CA ASP A 175 20.74 -9.62 10.25
C ASP A 175 21.03 -8.22 9.71
N TYR A 176 19.98 -7.44 9.43
CA TYR A 176 20.12 -6.06 8.96
C TYR A 176 20.87 -5.20 10.00
N VAL A 177 20.48 -5.29 11.28
CA VAL A 177 21.15 -4.56 12.37
C VAL A 177 22.59 -5.05 12.54
N LYS A 178 22.83 -6.36 12.54
CA LYS A 178 24.17 -6.95 12.70
C LYS A 178 25.13 -6.57 11.57
N ARG A 179 24.60 -6.43 10.35
CA ARG A 179 25.37 -6.17 9.11
C ARG A 179 25.12 -4.74 8.60
N PHE A 180 24.77 -3.80 9.47
CA PHE A 180 24.39 -2.45 9.08
C PHE A 180 25.45 -1.75 8.24
N ASP A 181 26.72 -1.79 8.69
CA ASP A 181 27.83 -1.14 7.99
C ASP A 181 28.08 -1.76 6.59
N GLU A 182 27.92 -3.08 6.47
CA GLU A 182 27.98 -3.76 5.17
C GLU A 182 26.85 -3.31 4.25
N MET A 183 25.62 -3.17 4.76
CA MET A 183 24.49 -2.71 3.98
C MET A 183 24.68 -1.25 3.54
N LEU A 184 25.21 -0.42 4.42
CA LEU A 184 25.51 0.97 4.12
C LEU A 184 26.58 1.09 3.01
N LEU A 185 27.65 0.30 3.08
CA LEU A 185 28.68 0.25 2.07
C LEU A 185 28.12 -0.19 0.70
N LYS A 186 27.31 -1.26 0.66
CA LYS A 186 26.66 -1.72 -0.56
C LYS A 186 25.74 -0.67 -1.18
N GLN A 187 24.98 0.06 -0.34
CA GLN A 187 24.15 1.15 -0.82
C GLN A 187 25.01 2.28 -1.42
N LYS A 188 26.10 2.66 -0.76
CA LYS A 188 27.02 3.67 -1.26
C LYS A 188 27.61 3.28 -2.62
N GLU A 189 28.18 2.09 -2.74
CA GLU A 189 28.74 1.56 -4.00
C GLU A 189 27.68 1.49 -5.12
N PHE A 190 26.44 1.10 -4.78
CA PHE A 190 25.33 1.04 -5.73
C PHE A 190 24.98 2.42 -6.31
N TRP A 191 24.98 3.47 -5.46
CA TRP A 191 24.66 4.82 -5.90
C TRP A 191 25.81 5.53 -6.61
N GLU A 192 27.05 5.24 -6.22
CA GLU A 192 28.27 5.80 -6.84
C GLU A 192 28.59 5.15 -8.21
N LYS A 193 28.13 3.92 -8.44
CA LYS A 193 28.36 3.22 -9.69
C LYS A 193 27.70 3.94 -10.85
N ASP A 194 28.49 4.30 -11.88
CA ASP A 194 27.99 4.91 -13.10
C ASP A 194 27.26 3.85 -13.94
N SER A 195 25.94 3.99 -14.06
CA SER A 195 25.11 3.04 -14.83
C SER A 195 25.26 3.24 -16.35
N GLU A 196 25.86 4.35 -16.77
CA GLU A 196 26.00 4.72 -18.19
C GLU A 196 27.15 3.98 -18.90
N ASN A 197 28.06 3.36 -18.15
CA ASN A 197 29.20 2.61 -18.70
C ASN A 197 28.90 1.14 -19.09
N LYS A 198 27.64 0.74 -19.15
CA LYS A 198 27.23 -0.62 -19.57
C LYS A 198 26.83 -0.76 -21.04
N SER A 199 27.10 0.24 -21.86
CA SER A 199 26.89 0.16 -23.33
C SER A 199 28.20 -0.13 -24.03
N ASP A 200 28.66 -1.39 -24.01
CA ASP A 200 29.54 -2.02 -24.99
C ASP A 200 29.00 -3.41 -25.36
#